data_45db0639a4d34b5ccd0d1320c1d272db
#
_entry.id   45db0639a4d34b5ccd0d1320c1d272db
#
_cell.length_a   1.000
_cell.length_b   1.000
_cell.length_c   1.000
_cell.angle_alpha   90.00
_cell.angle_beta   90.00
_cell.angle_gamma   90.00
#
_symmetry.space_group_name_H-M   'P 1'
#
loop_
_entity.id
_entity.type
_entity.pdbx_description
1 polymer ?
#
loop_
_entity_poly.entity_id
_entity_poly.type
_entity_poly.pdbx_seq_one_letter_code
_entity_poly.pdbx_strand_id
1 'polypeptide(L)'
;MQDRLDMQGKVVIVTGGAKGVGAGISQSFLEAGASVAIVGRTPPEQTLACGANAASFWQADVRDYDQLSACTDAIVARYGRIDVLVNNAGGAPATDAATASPRFSESIIRLNLLAPLNFAQLANRVMQQQESGGTIINIASVSAIRPSPGTAAYGAAKAGLVNLCTSLAVEWAPKVRVVAVISGLVVTEQAHLHYGDDAGIAAVGRTIPLGRMAVPSDIGNVCLFLASP
;
A
#
# COMPACT_ATOMS: atom_id res chain seq x y z
N MET A 1 -19.24 13.21 20.13
CA MET A 1 -17.98 13.55 19.47
C MET A 1 -17.68 12.38 18.55
N GLN A 2 -17.80 12.58 17.23
CA GLN A 2 -17.55 11.51 16.26
C GLN A 2 -16.09 11.05 16.44
N ASP A 3 -15.86 9.76 16.51
CA ASP A 3 -14.50 9.24 16.61
C ASP A 3 -13.73 9.70 15.36
N ARG A 4 -12.59 10.37 15.56
CA ARG A 4 -11.78 10.88 14.43
C ARG A 4 -11.24 9.78 13.52
N LEU A 5 -11.25 8.55 14.00
CA LEU A 5 -10.85 7.36 13.23
C LEU A 5 -12.05 6.63 12.59
N ASP A 6 -13.28 7.16 12.75
CA ASP A 6 -14.47 6.61 12.10
C ASP A 6 -14.39 6.85 10.58
N MET A 7 -14.44 5.77 9.83
CA MET A 7 -14.36 5.75 8.36
C MET A 7 -15.71 5.35 7.73
N GLN A 8 -16.81 5.43 8.48
CA GLN A 8 -18.15 5.14 7.95
C GLN A 8 -18.47 6.03 6.73
N GLY A 9 -18.97 5.43 5.66
CA GLY A 9 -19.27 6.10 4.40
C GLY A 9 -18.04 6.49 3.55
N LYS A 10 -16.82 6.13 3.98
CA LYS A 10 -15.59 6.33 3.22
C LYS A 10 -15.29 5.12 2.35
N VAL A 11 -14.71 5.38 1.17
CA VAL A 11 -14.27 4.36 0.22
C VAL A 11 -12.75 4.33 0.18
N VAL A 12 -12.18 3.18 0.49
CA VAL A 12 -10.74 2.95 0.60
C VAL A 12 -10.30 1.91 -0.41
N ILE A 13 -9.37 2.26 -1.27
CA ILE A 13 -8.73 1.32 -2.21
C ILE A 13 -7.40 0.87 -1.62
N VAL A 14 -7.17 -0.46 -1.57
CA VAL A 14 -5.90 -1.03 -1.10
C VAL A 14 -5.34 -1.95 -2.18
N THR A 15 -4.21 -1.57 -2.80
CA THR A 15 -3.53 -2.45 -3.75
C THR A 15 -2.77 -3.56 -3.02
N GLY A 16 -2.94 -4.81 -3.49
CA GLY A 16 -2.39 -5.98 -2.79
C GLY A 16 -2.99 -6.18 -1.41
N GLY A 17 -4.22 -5.70 -1.18
CA GLY A 17 -4.90 -5.66 0.12
C GLY A 17 -5.35 -7.00 0.68
N ALA A 18 -5.10 -8.12 -0.03
CA ALA A 18 -5.59 -9.44 0.36
C ALA A 18 -4.62 -10.25 1.22
N LYS A 19 -3.34 -9.87 1.32
CA LYS A 19 -2.27 -10.63 1.99
C LYS A 19 -1.29 -9.71 2.71
N GLY A 20 -0.58 -10.25 3.68
CA GLY A 20 0.51 -9.60 4.38
C GLY A 20 0.15 -8.22 4.93
N VAL A 21 1.01 -7.24 4.69
CA VAL A 21 0.80 -5.84 5.12
C VAL A 21 -0.52 -5.29 4.59
N GLY A 22 -0.84 -5.56 3.31
CA GLY A 22 -2.08 -5.10 2.69
C GLY A 22 -3.34 -5.64 3.37
N ALA A 23 -3.33 -6.90 3.82
CA ALA A 23 -4.45 -7.47 4.56
C ALA A 23 -4.65 -6.77 5.91
N GLY A 24 -3.58 -6.49 6.65
CA GLY A 24 -3.66 -5.72 7.89
C GLY A 24 -4.20 -4.31 7.66
N ILE A 25 -3.78 -3.64 6.58
CA ILE A 25 -4.32 -2.34 6.19
C ILE A 25 -5.81 -2.45 5.89
N SER A 26 -6.21 -3.38 5.02
CA SER A 26 -7.61 -3.61 4.66
C SER A 26 -8.48 -3.89 5.88
N GLN A 27 -7.99 -4.73 6.80
CA GLN A 27 -8.70 -5.09 8.02
C GLN A 27 -8.90 -3.88 8.94
N SER A 28 -7.87 -3.06 9.17
CA SER A 28 -7.99 -1.85 10.00
C SER A 28 -9.04 -0.87 9.46
N PHE A 29 -9.13 -0.70 8.14
CA PHE A 29 -10.16 0.15 7.53
C PHE A 29 -11.56 -0.47 7.58
N LEU A 30 -11.70 -1.81 7.44
CA LEU A 30 -12.99 -2.49 7.64
C LEU A 30 -13.51 -2.34 9.07
N GLU A 31 -12.62 -2.48 10.06
CA GLU A 31 -12.94 -2.30 11.48
C GLU A 31 -13.36 -0.87 11.81
N ALA A 32 -12.79 0.10 11.11
CA ALA A 32 -13.18 1.52 11.20
C ALA A 32 -14.46 1.86 10.40
N GLY A 33 -15.12 0.88 9.75
CA GLY A 33 -16.39 1.06 9.06
C GLY A 33 -16.29 1.48 7.59
N ALA A 34 -15.09 1.53 6.99
CA ALA A 34 -14.92 1.89 5.59
C ALA A 34 -15.43 0.81 4.64
N SER A 35 -15.89 1.23 3.46
CA SER A 35 -16.02 0.33 2.30
C SER A 35 -14.63 0.10 1.69
N VAL A 36 -14.11 -1.13 1.75
CA VAL A 36 -12.77 -1.45 1.28
C VAL A 36 -12.82 -2.16 -0.06
N ALA A 37 -12.11 -1.60 -1.06
CA ALA A 37 -11.89 -2.16 -2.38
C ALA A 37 -10.44 -2.68 -2.48
N ILE A 38 -10.28 -3.99 -2.51
CA ILE A 38 -8.97 -4.63 -2.68
C ILE A 38 -8.69 -4.80 -4.17
N VAL A 39 -7.58 -4.22 -4.63
CA VAL A 39 -7.14 -4.35 -6.03
C VAL A 39 -5.95 -5.30 -6.11
N GLY A 40 -6.04 -6.30 -6.98
CA GLY A 40 -4.98 -7.30 -7.13
C GLY A 40 -5.21 -8.24 -8.32
N ARG A 41 -4.20 -9.08 -8.62
CA ARG A 41 -4.25 -10.00 -9.76
C ARG A 41 -5.07 -11.26 -9.49
N THR A 42 -5.06 -11.71 -8.24
CA THR A 42 -5.67 -12.98 -7.83
C THR A 42 -6.61 -12.72 -6.68
N PRO A 43 -7.86 -13.18 -6.75
CA PRO A 43 -8.80 -13.05 -5.64
C PRO A 43 -8.27 -13.78 -4.39
N PRO A 44 -8.60 -13.28 -3.20
CA PRO A 44 -8.26 -13.97 -1.96
C PRO A 44 -9.05 -15.28 -1.83
N GLU A 45 -8.47 -16.27 -1.17
CA GLU A 45 -9.16 -17.51 -0.83
C GLU A 45 -10.31 -17.26 0.16
N GLN A 46 -10.13 -16.30 1.05
CA GLN A 46 -11.14 -15.85 2.00
C GLN A 46 -11.30 -14.34 1.91
N THR A 47 -12.55 -13.90 1.85
CA THR A 47 -12.87 -12.47 1.86
C THR A 47 -12.59 -11.88 3.24
N LEU A 48 -11.84 -10.79 3.30
CA LEU A 48 -11.65 -10.03 4.54
C LEU A 48 -12.97 -9.36 4.92
N ALA A 49 -13.34 -9.46 6.19
CA ALA A 49 -14.58 -8.88 6.71
C ALA A 49 -14.46 -8.49 8.19
N CYS A 50 -15.29 -7.54 8.60
CA CYS A 50 -15.54 -7.19 10.00
C CYS A 50 -17.07 -7.16 10.21
N GLY A 51 -17.62 -8.16 10.89
CA GLY A 51 -19.07 -8.34 10.99
C GLY A 51 -19.74 -8.49 9.61
N ALA A 52 -20.71 -7.65 9.32
CA ALA A 52 -21.39 -7.62 8.02
C ALA A 52 -20.63 -6.81 6.94
N ASN A 53 -19.57 -6.07 7.31
CA ASN A 53 -18.79 -5.26 6.39
C ASN A 53 -17.67 -6.09 5.76
N ALA A 54 -17.79 -6.40 4.47
CA ALA A 54 -16.84 -7.23 3.74
C ALA A 54 -16.14 -6.42 2.63
N ALA A 55 -14.85 -6.67 2.47
CA ALA A 55 -14.07 -6.08 1.37
C ALA A 55 -14.57 -6.61 0.02
N SER A 56 -14.60 -5.72 -0.98
CA SER A 56 -14.81 -6.11 -2.38
C SER A 56 -13.47 -6.35 -3.06
N PHE A 57 -13.40 -7.35 -3.93
CA PHE A 57 -12.20 -7.62 -4.72
C PHE A 57 -12.38 -7.14 -6.16
N TRP A 58 -11.35 -6.49 -6.69
CA TRP A 58 -11.29 -5.93 -8.04
C TRP A 58 -10.02 -6.44 -8.73
N GLN A 59 -10.21 -7.21 -9.79
CA GLN A 59 -9.07 -7.79 -10.49
C GLN A 59 -8.40 -6.78 -11.40
N ALA A 60 -7.11 -6.47 -11.12
CA ALA A 60 -6.25 -5.69 -12.00
C ALA A 60 -4.78 -5.96 -11.70
N ASP A 61 -3.94 -5.91 -12.73
CA ASP A 61 -2.49 -5.80 -12.55
C ASP A 61 -2.13 -4.31 -12.40
N VAL A 62 -1.61 -3.93 -11.26
CA VAL A 62 -1.23 -2.52 -10.98
C VAL A 62 -0.18 -1.96 -11.94
N ARG A 63 0.53 -2.83 -12.69
CA ARG A 63 1.51 -2.42 -13.69
C ARG A 63 0.89 -2.08 -15.06
N ASP A 64 -0.39 -2.38 -15.23
CA ASP A 64 -1.17 -2.14 -16.44
C ASP A 64 -2.08 -0.94 -16.22
N TYR A 65 -1.80 0.16 -16.93
CA TYR A 65 -2.54 1.41 -16.77
C TYR A 65 -4.01 1.29 -17.19
N ASP A 66 -4.29 0.56 -18.27
CA ASP A 66 -5.66 0.44 -18.79
C ASP A 66 -6.54 -0.39 -17.84
N GLN A 67 -5.98 -1.46 -17.24
CA GLN A 67 -6.66 -2.21 -16.18
C GLN A 67 -6.91 -1.37 -14.94
N LEU A 68 -5.94 -0.53 -14.52
CA LEU A 68 -6.12 0.39 -13.40
C LEU A 68 -7.20 1.43 -13.69
N SER A 69 -7.23 2.00 -14.90
CA SER A 69 -8.25 2.98 -15.32
C SER A 69 -9.63 2.36 -15.27
N ALA A 70 -9.83 1.21 -15.92
CA ALA A 70 -11.10 0.50 -15.91
C ALA A 70 -11.56 0.11 -14.50
N CYS A 71 -10.62 -0.35 -13.66
CA CYS A 71 -10.88 -0.68 -12.27
C CYS A 71 -11.31 0.55 -11.46
N THR A 72 -10.64 1.68 -11.65
CA THR A 72 -11.00 2.96 -11.01
C THR A 72 -12.41 3.38 -11.37
N ASP A 73 -12.73 3.37 -12.65
CA ASP A 73 -14.05 3.77 -13.16
C ASP A 73 -15.16 2.85 -12.62
N ALA A 74 -14.90 1.53 -12.53
CA ALA A 74 -15.84 0.57 -11.97
C ALA A 74 -16.05 0.75 -10.46
N ILE A 75 -14.99 1.06 -9.70
CA ILE A 75 -15.09 1.38 -8.27
C ILE A 75 -15.91 2.66 -8.06
N VAL A 76 -15.65 3.70 -8.85
CA VAL A 76 -16.41 4.96 -8.81
C VAL A 76 -17.86 4.74 -9.19
N ALA A 77 -18.15 3.94 -10.22
CA ALA A 77 -19.52 3.60 -10.61
C ALA A 77 -20.30 2.90 -9.47
N ARG A 78 -19.61 2.06 -8.67
CA ARG A 78 -20.23 1.34 -7.55
C ARG A 78 -20.42 2.18 -6.29
N TYR A 79 -19.42 3.00 -5.93
CA TYR A 79 -19.39 3.67 -4.63
C TYR A 79 -19.57 5.18 -4.73
N GLY A 80 -19.48 5.76 -5.91
CA GLY A 80 -19.64 7.20 -6.16
C GLY A 80 -18.44 8.06 -5.77
N ARG A 81 -17.42 7.48 -5.11
CA ARG A 81 -16.28 8.22 -4.56
C ARG A 81 -15.05 7.37 -4.30
N ILE A 82 -13.91 8.03 -4.08
CA ILE A 82 -12.68 7.46 -3.55
C ILE A 82 -12.16 8.43 -2.49
N ASP A 83 -12.10 8.01 -1.22
CA ASP A 83 -11.59 8.86 -0.13
C ASP A 83 -10.12 8.59 0.17
N VAL A 84 -9.71 7.32 0.06
CA VAL A 84 -8.33 6.90 0.35
C VAL A 84 -7.86 5.92 -0.72
N LEU A 85 -6.65 6.15 -1.22
CA LEU A 85 -5.90 5.15 -1.99
C LEU A 85 -4.67 4.74 -1.18
N VAL A 86 -4.51 3.44 -0.91
CA VAL A 86 -3.30 2.88 -0.33
C VAL A 86 -2.54 2.09 -1.40
N ASN A 87 -1.46 2.65 -1.90
CA ASN A 87 -0.51 1.98 -2.79
C ASN A 87 0.42 1.08 -1.96
N ASN A 88 -0.01 -0.15 -1.73
CA ASN A 88 0.72 -1.15 -0.95
C ASN A 88 1.36 -2.24 -1.82
N ALA A 89 0.77 -2.59 -2.96
CA ALA A 89 1.33 -3.61 -3.85
C ALA A 89 2.78 -3.31 -4.21
N GLY A 90 3.68 -4.25 -3.94
CA GLY A 90 5.11 -4.05 -4.15
C GLY A 90 5.92 -5.24 -3.67
N GLY A 91 7.24 -5.09 -3.73
CA GLY A 91 8.22 -6.09 -3.31
C GLY A 91 9.26 -6.35 -4.40
N ALA A 92 10.29 -7.11 -4.05
CA ALA A 92 11.30 -7.61 -4.97
C ALA A 92 11.91 -8.89 -4.42
N PRO A 93 12.18 -9.91 -5.26
CA PRO A 93 13.03 -11.00 -4.88
C PRO A 93 14.48 -10.51 -4.75
N ALA A 94 15.27 -11.19 -3.91
CA ALA A 94 16.69 -10.91 -3.79
C ALA A 94 17.43 -11.27 -5.10
N THR A 95 18.32 -10.38 -5.54
CA THR A 95 19.11 -10.55 -6.78
C THR A 95 20.42 -9.78 -6.65
N ASP A 96 21.52 -10.39 -7.06
CA ASP A 96 22.79 -9.69 -7.15
C ASP A 96 22.73 -8.56 -8.18
N ALA A 97 23.03 -7.34 -7.74
CA ALA A 97 22.98 -6.16 -8.60
C ALA A 97 23.95 -6.21 -9.78
N ALA A 98 25.07 -6.94 -9.65
CA ALA A 98 26.05 -7.07 -10.72
C ALA A 98 25.55 -7.96 -11.89
N THR A 99 24.62 -8.87 -11.61
CA THR A 99 24.12 -9.86 -12.58
C THR A 99 22.64 -9.69 -12.91
N ALA A 100 21.94 -8.80 -12.23
CA ALA A 100 20.53 -8.51 -12.49
C ALA A 100 20.33 -8.02 -13.94
N SER A 101 19.41 -8.66 -14.68
CA SER A 101 19.12 -8.21 -16.04
C SER A 101 18.42 -6.84 -16.04
N PRO A 102 18.61 -6.02 -17.10
CA PRO A 102 17.87 -4.76 -17.26
C PRO A 102 16.35 -4.94 -17.12
N ARG A 103 15.80 -5.97 -17.77
CA ARG A 103 14.37 -6.32 -17.72
C ARG A 103 13.89 -6.62 -16.30
N PHE A 104 14.71 -7.27 -15.48
CA PHE A 104 14.40 -7.50 -14.08
C PHE A 104 14.29 -6.16 -13.32
N SER A 105 15.32 -5.32 -13.43
CA SER A 105 15.35 -4.01 -12.77
C SER A 105 14.19 -3.13 -13.20
N GLU A 106 13.87 -3.06 -14.49
CA GLU A 106 12.72 -2.33 -15.04
C GLU A 106 11.40 -2.83 -14.43
N SER A 107 11.24 -4.16 -14.30
CA SER A 107 10.03 -4.73 -13.71
C SER A 107 9.83 -4.33 -12.25
N ILE A 108 10.93 -4.24 -11.48
CA ILE A 108 10.92 -3.79 -10.09
C ILE A 108 10.57 -2.30 -9.99
N ILE A 109 11.17 -1.45 -10.82
CA ILE A 109 10.84 -0.01 -10.89
C ILE A 109 9.37 0.18 -11.30
N ARG A 110 8.91 -0.55 -12.30
CA ARG A 110 7.53 -0.49 -12.77
C ARG A 110 6.53 -0.80 -11.66
N LEU A 111 6.77 -1.87 -10.88
CA LEU A 111 5.88 -2.27 -9.80
C LEU A 111 5.91 -1.30 -8.60
N ASN A 112 7.11 -0.86 -8.18
CA ASN A 112 7.30 -0.19 -6.90
C ASN A 112 7.32 1.34 -6.98
N LEU A 113 7.38 1.92 -8.20
CA LEU A 113 7.40 3.37 -8.42
C LEU A 113 6.33 3.80 -9.45
N LEU A 114 6.36 3.24 -10.67
CA LEU A 114 5.46 3.71 -11.73
C LEU A 114 4.00 3.31 -11.49
N ALA A 115 3.75 2.10 -11.01
CA ALA A 115 2.40 1.64 -10.69
C ALA A 115 1.72 2.52 -9.60
N PRO A 116 2.38 2.84 -8.46
CA PRO A 116 1.88 3.81 -7.50
C PRO A 116 1.60 5.20 -8.10
N LEU A 117 2.50 5.72 -8.96
CA LEU A 117 2.28 7.01 -9.63
C LEU A 117 1.03 6.98 -10.50
N ASN A 118 0.91 5.97 -11.36
CA ASN A 118 -0.22 5.84 -12.28
C ASN A 118 -1.55 5.74 -11.53
N PHE A 119 -1.61 4.92 -10.47
CA PHE A 119 -2.83 4.81 -9.69
C PHE A 119 -3.13 6.08 -8.89
N ALA A 120 -2.10 6.74 -8.37
CA ALA A 120 -2.25 8.03 -7.70
C ALA A 120 -2.85 9.10 -8.64
N GLN A 121 -2.43 9.15 -9.92
CA GLN A 121 -3.01 10.06 -10.92
C GLN A 121 -4.49 9.76 -11.18
N LEU A 122 -4.86 8.49 -11.31
CA LEU A 122 -6.26 8.09 -11.51
C LEU A 122 -7.13 8.44 -10.30
N ALA A 123 -6.67 8.15 -9.09
CA ALA A 123 -7.38 8.50 -7.86
C ALA A 123 -7.47 10.01 -7.64
N ASN A 124 -6.38 10.74 -7.88
CA ASN A 124 -6.35 12.20 -7.78
C ASN A 124 -7.38 12.86 -8.71
N ARG A 125 -7.52 12.38 -9.95
CA ARG A 125 -8.54 12.87 -10.90
C ARG A 125 -9.95 12.82 -10.30
N VAL A 126 -10.28 11.76 -9.57
CA VAL A 126 -11.57 11.60 -8.87
C VAL A 126 -11.63 12.50 -7.64
N MET A 127 -10.61 12.44 -6.78
CA MET A 127 -10.55 13.18 -5.51
C MET A 127 -10.61 14.70 -5.71
N GLN A 128 -10.01 15.26 -6.78
CA GLN A 128 -10.05 16.69 -7.10
C GLN A 128 -11.47 17.19 -7.41
N GLN A 129 -12.36 16.31 -7.88
CA GLN A 129 -13.76 16.65 -8.15
C GLN A 129 -14.65 16.52 -6.91
N GLN A 130 -14.18 15.87 -5.86
CA GLN A 130 -14.90 15.72 -4.59
C GLN A 130 -14.77 16.97 -3.72
N GLU A 131 -15.83 17.34 -3.02
CA GLU A 131 -15.78 18.44 -2.05
C GLU A 131 -14.79 18.10 -0.91
N SER A 132 -14.82 16.85 -0.43
CA SER A 132 -13.95 16.36 0.66
C SER A 132 -12.50 16.14 0.25
N GLY A 133 -12.17 16.20 -1.05
CA GLY A 133 -10.86 15.79 -1.53
C GLY A 133 -10.56 14.31 -1.28
N GLY A 134 -9.32 13.98 -0.86
CA GLY A 134 -8.93 12.62 -0.53
C GLY A 134 -7.51 12.49 0.01
N THR A 135 -7.10 11.27 0.33
CA THR A 135 -5.75 10.95 0.82
C THR A 135 -5.13 9.79 0.03
N ILE A 136 -3.91 9.98 -0.43
CA ILE A 136 -3.12 8.93 -1.09
C ILE A 136 -1.97 8.55 -0.15
N ILE A 137 -1.92 7.28 0.24
CA ILE A 137 -0.92 6.72 1.13
C ILE A 137 -0.06 5.75 0.34
N ASN A 138 1.25 6.00 0.26
CA ASN A 138 2.19 5.13 -0.43
C ASN A 138 3.01 4.34 0.61
N ILE A 139 2.95 3.01 0.54
CA ILE A 139 3.74 2.15 1.42
C ILE A 139 5.16 2.06 0.85
N ALA A 140 6.06 2.83 1.46
CA ALA A 140 7.48 2.81 1.22
C ALA A 140 8.18 1.75 2.10
N SER A 141 9.50 1.84 2.23
CA SER A 141 10.31 0.90 2.99
C SER A 141 11.52 1.62 3.58
N VAL A 142 12.07 1.09 4.66
CA VAL A 142 13.39 1.50 5.17
C VAL A 142 14.49 1.37 4.12
N SER A 143 14.30 0.52 3.10
CA SER A 143 15.17 0.43 1.92
C SER A 143 15.22 1.73 1.09
N ALA A 144 14.30 2.66 1.32
CA ALA A 144 14.32 3.99 0.70
C ALA A 144 15.37 4.93 1.31
N ILE A 145 15.77 4.69 2.56
CA ILE A 145 16.59 5.61 3.37
C ILE A 145 17.88 4.97 3.92
N ARG A 146 18.08 3.67 3.66
CA ARG A 146 19.29 2.95 4.02
C ARG A 146 19.72 2.02 2.88
N PRO A 147 20.99 1.54 2.88
CA PRO A 147 21.42 0.53 1.89
C PRO A 147 20.51 -0.69 1.87
N SER A 148 20.25 -1.20 0.67
CA SER A 148 19.39 -2.37 0.43
C SER A 148 20.14 -3.42 -0.43
N PRO A 149 21.21 -4.05 0.11
CA PRO A 149 21.96 -5.07 -0.63
C PRO A 149 21.06 -6.24 -1.00
N GLY A 150 21.25 -6.78 -2.21
CA GLY A 150 20.40 -7.82 -2.79
C GLY A 150 19.06 -7.32 -3.34
N THR A 151 18.67 -6.04 -3.11
CA THR A 151 17.43 -5.45 -3.61
C THR A 151 17.63 -3.99 -4.06
N ALA A 152 18.73 -3.70 -4.76
CA ALA A 152 19.13 -2.34 -5.12
C ALA A 152 18.07 -1.59 -5.94
N ALA A 153 17.49 -2.22 -6.97
CA ALA A 153 16.43 -1.62 -7.79
C ALA A 153 15.16 -1.32 -6.96
N TYR A 154 14.85 -2.16 -5.98
CA TYR A 154 13.73 -1.93 -5.06
C TYR A 154 14.01 -0.75 -4.14
N GLY A 155 15.20 -0.67 -3.53
CA GLY A 155 15.62 0.47 -2.71
C GLY A 155 15.52 1.79 -3.48
N ALA A 156 16.05 1.82 -4.71
CA ALA A 156 15.95 2.97 -5.60
C ALA A 156 14.50 3.36 -5.93
N ALA A 157 13.63 2.36 -6.24
CA ALA A 157 12.22 2.60 -6.49
C ALA A 157 11.49 3.17 -5.27
N LYS A 158 11.78 2.65 -4.07
CA LYS A 158 11.16 3.14 -2.82
C LYS A 158 11.68 4.52 -2.41
N ALA A 159 12.94 4.85 -2.68
CA ALA A 159 13.49 6.20 -2.52
C ALA A 159 12.81 7.19 -3.49
N GLY A 160 12.66 6.80 -4.75
CA GLY A 160 11.89 7.55 -5.74
C GLY A 160 10.42 7.74 -5.32
N LEU A 161 9.79 6.73 -4.73
CA LEU A 161 8.41 6.82 -4.24
C LEU A 161 8.26 7.83 -3.08
N VAL A 162 9.23 7.89 -2.16
CA VAL A 162 9.24 8.88 -1.08
C VAL A 162 9.38 10.30 -1.65
N ASN A 163 10.31 10.52 -2.59
CA ASN A 163 10.47 11.81 -3.25
C ASN A 163 9.21 12.19 -4.06
N LEU A 164 8.61 11.23 -4.77
CA LEU A 164 7.35 11.43 -5.50
C LEU A 164 6.24 11.94 -4.57
N CYS A 165 6.10 11.38 -3.36
CA CYS A 165 5.11 11.83 -2.39
C CYS A 165 5.28 13.31 -2.04
N THR A 166 6.51 13.80 -1.86
CA THR A 166 6.75 15.21 -1.53
C THR A 166 6.35 16.14 -2.66
N SER A 167 6.62 15.76 -3.91
CA SER A 167 6.22 16.54 -5.09
C SER A 167 4.71 16.59 -5.26
N LEU A 168 4.06 15.42 -5.23
CA LEU A 168 2.62 15.32 -5.43
C LEU A 168 1.81 15.94 -4.28
N ALA A 169 2.34 15.94 -3.06
CA ALA A 169 1.71 16.62 -1.93
C ALA A 169 1.58 18.13 -2.16
N VAL A 170 2.59 18.74 -2.80
CA VAL A 170 2.57 20.17 -3.14
C VAL A 170 1.67 20.44 -4.36
N GLU A 171 1.80 19.59 -5.40
CA GLU A 171 1.06 19.78 -6.66
C GLU A 171 -0.46 19.62 -6.49
N TRP A 172 -0.89 18.73 -5.60
CA TRP A 172 -2.31 18.35 -5.47
C TRP A 172 -3.02 18.97 -4.26
N ALA A 173 -2.27 19.73 -3.45
CA ALA A 173 -2.85 20.50 -2.35
C ALA A 173 -3.80 21.60 -2.89
N PRO A 174 -4.78 22.07 -2.09
CA PRO A 174 -5.09 21.63 -0.73
C PRO A 174 -6.03 20.41 -0.67
N LYS A 175 -6.59 19.96 -1.80
CA LYS A 175 -7.65 18.96 -1.83
C LYS A 175 -7.16 17.53 -1.57
N VAL A 176 -5.99 17.17 -2.08
CA VAL A 176 -5.49 15.80 -1.98
C VAL A 176 -4.19 15.78 -1.18
N ARG A 177 -4.21 15.04 -0.09
CA ARG A 177 -3.00 14.77 0.71
C ARG A 177 -2.27 13.56 0.14
N VAL A 178 -0.96 13.66 0.00
CA VAL A 178 -0.13 12.53 -0.44
C VAL A 178 0.95 12.30 0.62
N VAL A 179 1.00 11.09 1.16
CA VAL A 179 1.91 10.74 2.25
C VAL A 179 2.60 9.40 1.98
N ALA A 180 3.78 9.20 2.58
CA ALA A 180 4.51 7.94 2.55
C ALA A 180 4.63 7.35 3.94
N VAL A 181 4.38 6.04 4.06
CA VAL A 181 4.68 5.25 5.26
C VAL A 181 5.96 4.47 5.01
N ILE A 182 7.05 4.84 5.68
CA ILE A 182 8.32 4.12 5.59
C ILE A 182 8.28 2.93 6.56
N SER A 183 7.86 1.78 6.04
CA SER A 183 7.74 0.55 6.82
C SER A 183 9.11 -0.05 7.13
N GLY A 184 9.28 -0.52 8.37
CA GLY A 184 10.37 -1.39 8.78
C GLY A 184 10.12 -2.84 8.38
N LEU A 185 10.71 -3.77 9.16
CA LEU A 185 10.50 -5.20 8.96
C LEU A 185 9.15 -5.61 9.56
N VAL A 186 8.33 -6.29 8.76
CA VAL A 186 6.98 -6.73 9.13
C VAL A 186 6.91 -8.26 9.03
N VAL A 187 6.41 -8.91 10.07
CA VAL A 187 6.09 -10.34 10.03
C VAL A 187 4.82 -10.54 9.22
N THR A 188 4.92 -11.29 8.15
CA THR A 188 3.79 -11.70 7.32
C THR A 188 3.81 -13.22 7.19
N GLU A 189 2.79 -13.80 6.58
CA GLU A 189 2.74 -15.24 6.28
C GLU A 189 3.92 -15.74 5.43
N GLN A 190 4.62 -14.83 4.76
CA GLN A 190 5.81 -15.14 3.95
C GLN A 190 7.13 -14.83 4.66
N ALA A 191 7.10 -14.42 5.93
CA ALA A 191 8.32 -14.03 6.66
C ALA A 191 9.36 -15.18 6.72
N HIS A 192 8.91 -16.44 6.79
CA HIS A 192 9.77 -17.62 6.78
C HIS A 192 10.63 -17.75 5.52
N LEU A 193 10.19 -17.22 4.37
CA LEU A 193 10.96 -17.21 3.12
C LEU A 193 12.19 -16.28 3.18
N HIS A 194 12.18 -15.32 4.10
CA HIS A 194 13.23 -14.30 4.23
C HIS A 194 14.07 -14.47 5.50
N TYR A 195 13.47 -14.99 6.57
CA TYR A 195 14.09 -15.01 7.90
C TYR A 195 14.24 -16.42 8.47
N GLY A 196 13.82 -17.45 7.72
CA GLY A 196 13.86 -18.85 8.14
C GLY A 196 12.71 -19.21 9.08
N ASP A 197 12.99 -19.97 10.11
CA ASP A 197 12.01 -20.42 11.10
C ASP A 197 11.66 -19.34 12.14
N ASP A 198 10.84 -19.68 13.11
CA ASP A 198 10.44 -18.79 14.22
C ASP A 198 11.64 -18.28 15.01
N ALA A 199 12.71 -19.09 15.16
CA ALA A 199 13.92 -18.68 15.83
C ALA A 199 14.66 -17.60 15.03
N GLY A 200 14.71 -17.73 13.71
CA GLY A 200 15.26 -16.73 12.80
C GLY A 200 14.46 -15.42 12.83
N ILE A 201 13.13 -15.50 12.76
CA ILE A 201 12.24 -14.34 12.90
C ILE A 201 12.46 -13.64 14.26
N ALA A 202 12.52 -14.40 15.36
CA ALA A 202 12.79 -13.85 16.68
C ALA A 202 14.20 -13.23 16.79
N ALA A 203 15.21 -13.83 16.16
CA ALA A 203 16.56 -13.27 16.11
C ALA A 203 16.60 -11.91 15.43
N VAL A 204 15.90 -11.76 14.30
CA VAL A 204 15.74 -10.47 13.63
C VAL A 204 14.99 -9.48 14.51
N GLY A 205 13.92 -9.91 15.19
CA GLY A 205 13.16 -9.07 16.13
C GLY A 205 14.05 -8.46 17.22
N ARG A 206 15.01 -9.24 17.77
CA ARG A 206 15.95 -8.75 18.78
C ARG A 206 16.91 -7.66 18.31
N THR A 207 17.09 -7.51 17.00
CA THR A 207 17.90 -6.40 16.43
C THR A 207 17.16 -5.08 16.38
N ILE A 208 15.84 -5.09 16.59
CA ILE A 208 14.98 -3.92 16.58
C ILE A 208 14.83 -3.39 18.02
N PRO A 209 14.98 -2.08 18.29
CA PRO A 209 14.91 -1.54 19.64
C PRO A 209 13.64 -1.90 20.42
N LEU A 210 12.49 -2.10 19.73
CA LEU A 210 11.25 -2.56 20.36
C LEU A 210 11.21 -4.08 20.66
N GLY A 211 12.30 -4.81 20.35
CA GLY A 211 12.42 -6.25 20.59
C GLY A 211 11.54 -7.13 19.69
N ARG A 212 10.82 -6.55 18.73
CA ARG A 212 9.97 -7.27 17.77
C ARG A 212 9.96 -6.62 16.40
N MET A 213 9.66 -7.40 15.39
CA MET A 213 9.24 -6.88 14.10
C MET A 213 7.82 -6.30 14.22
N ALA A 214 7.45 -5.42 13.29
CA ALA A 214 6.07 -4.97 13.15
C ALA A 214 5.16 -6.13 12.69
N VAL A 215 3.87 -5.99 12.96
CA VAL A 215 2.81 -6.85 12.40
C VAL A 215 1.96 -6.04 11.42
N PRO A 216 1.20 -6.67 10.51
CA PRO A 216 0.40 -5.96 9.51
C PRO A 216 -0.54 -4.90 10.08
N SER A 217 -1.12 -5.13 11.26
CA SER A 217 -1.98 -4.15 11.95
C SER A 217 -1.25 -2.90 12.43
N ASP A 218 0.06 -2.98 12.75
CA ASP A 218 0.85 -1.77 13.07
C ASP A 218 0.83 -0.80 11.88
N ILE A 219 0.98 -1.31 10.65
CA ILE A 219 0.94 -0.49 9.42
C ILE A 219 -0.49 -0.04 9.12
N GLY A 220 -1.48 -0.92 9.34
CA GLY A 220 -2.90 -0.60 9.16
C GLY A 220 -3.34 0.58 10.03
N ASN A 221 -2.97 0.57 11.30
CA ASN A 221 -3.29 1.64 12.24
C ASN A 221 -2.65 2.99 11.85
N VAL A 222 -1.40 2.97 11.35
CA VAL A 222 -0.75 4.18 10.82
C VAL A 222 -1.50 4.69 9.59
N CYS A 223 -1.90 3.81 8.66
CA CYS A 223 -2.67 4.21 7.49
C CYS A 223 -4.02 4.79 7.87
N LEU A 224 -4.72 4.19 8.85
CA LEU A 224 -6.00 4.69 9.36
C LEU A 224 -5.84 6.09 9.97
N PHE A 225 -4.82 6.31 10.80
CA PHE A 225 -4.50 7.63 11.35
C PHE A 225 -4.22 8.67 10.26
N LEU A 226 -3.41 8.32 9.26
CA LEU A 226 -3.08 9.23 8.16
C LEU A 226 -4.27 9.53 7.23
N ALA A 227 -5.24 8.62 7.15
CA ALA A 227 -6.46 8.80 6.38
C ALA A 227 -7.50 9.68 7.10
N SER A 228 -7.39 9.81 8.41
CA SER A 228 -8.32 10.62 9.20
C SER A 228 -8.19 12.12 8.88
N PRO A 229 -9.24 12.91 9.08
CA PRO A 229 -9.24 14.38 8.87
C PRO A 229 -8.19 15.12 9.67
#